data_bd565e13afd7dec787e08fd70fa35ef9
#
_entry.id   bd565e13afd7dec787e08fd70fa35ef9
#
_cell.length_a   1.000
_cell.length_b   1.000
_cell.length_c   1.000
_cell.angle_alpha   90.00
_cell.angle_beta   90.00
_cell.angle_gamma   90.00
#
_symmetry.space_group_name_H-M   'P 1'
#
loop_
_entity.id
_entity.type
_entity.pdbx_description
1 polymer ?
#
loop_
_entity_poly.entity_id
_entity_poly.type
_entity_poly.pdbx_seq_one_letter_code
_entity_poly.pdbx_strand_id
1 'polypeptide(L)'
;ASDVYKRQAVGSMFMAMQKGVARGIFSNEAGLGSAPIAAAAAQTKEPVRQGLVSMTGTFIDTIVICTLTGLSIVLTGAWQVDGLEGVAVTTYAFQKGLPFPAEISSFILMLCLVFFAFTTILGWDYYSERCLEYLSGGNMKHVKIYRWIYILAVFIGPCLLYTSDAADDLIG
;
A
#
# COMPACT_ATOMS: atom_id res chain seq x y z
N ALA A 1 -32.76 -20.81 -11.66
CA ALA A 1 -31.43 -20.43 -12.15
C ALA A 1 -31.18 -18.91 -12.11
N SER A 2 -32.09 -18.09 -12.65
CA SER A 2 -31.95 -16.61 -12.69
C SER A 2 -31.73 -15.97 -11.30
N ASP A 3 -32.45 -16.41 -10.26
CA ASP A 3 -32.35 -15.82 -8.91
C ASP A 3 -31.07 -16.24 -8.18
N VAL A 4 -30.53 -17.41 -8.49
CA VAL A 4 -29.24 -17.87 -7.95
C VAL A 4 -28.11 -17.03 -8.51
N TYR A 5 -28.10 -16.77 -9.82
CA TYR A 5 -27.10 -15.89 -10.46
C TYR A 5 -27.16 -14.46 -9.94
N LYS A 6 -28.36 -13.91 -9.73
CA LYS A 6 -28.52 -12.58 -9.14
C LYS A 6 -27.97 -12.51 -7.72
N ARG A 7 -28.24 -13.51 -6.89
CA ARG A 7 -27.73 -13.58 -5.51
C ARG A 7 -26.20 -13.73 -5.47
N GLN A 8 -25.63 -14.53 -6.37
CA GLN A 8 -24.18 -14.68 -6.50
C GLN A 8 -23.53 -13.37 -6.97
N ALA A 9 -24.09 -12.70 -7.96
CA ALA A 9 -23.58 -11.42 -8.45
C ALA A 9 -23.61 -10.33 -7.36
N VAL A 10 -24.71 -10.23 -6.59
CA VAL A 10 -24.81 -9.29 -5.48
C VAL A 10 -23.84 -9.64 -4.36
N GLY A 11 -23.70 -10.94 -4.04
CA GLY A 11 -22.76 -11.40 -3.02
C GLY A 11 -21.31 -11.11 -3.38
N SER A 12 -20.91 -11.38 -4.62
CA SER A 12 -19.54 -11.11 -5.10
C SER A 12 -19.26 -9.61 -5.17
N MET A 13 -20.23 -8.78 -5.56
CA MET A 13 -20.09 -7.34 -5.58
C MET A 13 -19.92 -6.76 -4.15
N PHE A 14 -20.69 -7.29 -3.18
CA PHE A 14 -20.53 -6.88 -1.79
C PHE A 14 -19.18 -7.27 -1.21
N MET A 15 -18.72 -8.48 -1.48
CA MET A 15 -17.37 -8.93 -1.07
C MET A 15 -16.26 -8.09 -1.70
N ALA A 16 -16.36 -7.78 -2.99
CA ALA A 16 -15.40 -6.92 -3.69
C ALA A 16 -15.37 -5.51 -3.08
N MET A 17 -16.54 -4.95 -2.78
CA MET A 17 -16.66 -3.65 -2.12
C MET A 17 -16.04 -3.69 -0.71
N GLN A 18 -16.31 -4.71 0.08
CA GLN A 18 -15.73 -4.87 1.42
C GLN A 18 -14.20 -4.95 1.38
N LYS A 19 -13.66 -5.75 0.44
CA LYS A 19 -12.20 -5.86 0.25
C LYS A 19 -11.59 -4.55 -0.22
N GLY A 20 -12.25 -3.84 -1.15
CA GLY A 20 -11.80 -2.54 -1.65
C GLY A 20 -11.78 -1.47 -0.56
N VAL A 21 -12.86 -1.38 0.24
CA VAL A 21 -12.94 -0.43 1.37
C VAL A 21 -11.86 -0.73 2.41
N ALA A 22 -11.66 -1.99 2.79
CA ALA A 22 -10.64 -2.38 3.76
C ALA A 22 -9.23 -1.98 3.29
N ARG A 23 -8.91 -2.18 2.00
CA ARG A 23 -7.63 -1.77 1.41
C ARG A 23 -7.49 -0.25 1.32
N GLY A 24 -8.55 0.46 0.94
CA GLY A 24 -8.56 1.91 0.86
C GLY A 24 -8.37 2.59 2.22
N ILE A 25 -9.02 2.09 3.27
CA ILE A 25 -8.84 2.59 4.64
C ILE A 25 -7.36 2.45 5.07
N PHE A 26 -6.75 1.31 4.78
CA PHE A 26 -5.35 1.06 5.13
C PHE A 26 -4.40 1.96 4.33
N SER A 27 -4.58 2.09 3.01
CA SER A 27 -3.75 2.92 2.13
C SER A 27 -3.79 4.41 2.51
N ASN A 28 -4.97 4.92 2.86
CA ASN A 28 -5.17 6.31 3.25
C ASN A 28 -4.90 6.59 4.73
N GLU A 29 -4.49 5.58 5.50
CA GLU A 29 -4.31 5.66 6.95
C GLU A 29 -5.56 6.18 7.69
N ALA A 30 -6.74 5.96 7.11
CA ALA A 30 -8.00 6.48 7.62
C ALA A 30 -8.40 5.80 8.92
N GLY A 31 -8.45 6.56 10.00
CA GLY A 31 -8.78 6.05 11.34
C GLY A 31 -7.63 5.40 12.11
N LEU A 32 -6.44 5.30 11.53
CA LEU A 32 -5.25 4.76 12.21
C LEU A 32 -4.60 5.78 13.18
N GLY A 33 -4.85 7.07 13.00
CA GLY A 33 -4.27 8.14 13.81
C GLY A 33 -2.82 8.48 13.45
N SER A 34 -2.24 7.87 12.41
CA SER A 34 -0.86 8.10 11.95
C SER A 34 -0.71 9.39 11.14
N ALA A 35 -1.65 9.71 10.25
CA ALA A 35 -1.62 10.91 9.43
C ALA A 35 -1.46 12.23 10.21
N PRO A 36 -2.11 12.44 11.39
CA PRO A 36 -1.88 13.61 12.23
C PRO A 36 -0.44 13.76 12.73
N ILE A 37 0.33 12.68 12.89
CA ILE A 37 1.73 12.73 13.32
C ILE A 37 2.59 13.43 12.28
N ALA A 38 2.39 13.10 10.99
CA ALA A 38 3.05 13.81 9.89
C ALA A 38 2.56 15.26 9.77
N ALA A 39 1.26 15.48 9.90
CA ALA A 39 0.65 16.80 9.83
C ALA A 39 1.15 17.73 10.96
N ALA A 40 1.49 17.20 12.13
CA ALA A 40 2.04 17.98 13.24
C ALA A 40 3.41 18.62 12.92
N ALA A 41 4.16 18.07 11.95
CA ALA A 41 5.42 18.67 11.50
C ALA A 41 5.24 19.81 10.49
N ALA A 42 4.01 20.06 10.03
CA ALA A 42 3.73 21.08 9.03
C ALA A 42 3.95 22.50 9.57
N GLN A 43 4.69 23.30 8.81
CA GLN A 43 4.94 24.71 9.13
C GLN A 43 3.81 25.59 8.59
N THR A 44 2.63 25.47 9.16
CA THR A 44 1.47 26.29 8.81
C THR A 44 0.80 26.88 10.06
N LYS A 45 0.27 28.10 9.93
CA LYS A 45 -0.48 28.75 11.01
C LYS A 45 -1.99 28.45 10.92
N GLU A 46 -2.44 27.87 9.81
CA GLU A 46 -3.85 27.66 9.52
C GLU A 46 -4.15 26.15 9.41
N PRO A 47 -4.92 25.58 10.35
CA PRO A 47 -5.28 24.15 10.31
C PRO A 47 -6.05 23.77 9.03
N VAL A 48 -6.87 24.65 8.51
CA VAL A 48 -7.63 24.42 7.27
C VAL A 48 -6.71 24.20 6.07
N ARG A 49 -5.63 24.97 5.98
CA ARG A 49 -4.64 24.81 4.90
C ARG A 49 -3.97 23.42 4.93
N GLN A 50 -3.62 22.96 6.11
CA GLN A 50 -3.06 21.61 6.26
C GLN A 50 -4.10 20.53 5.92
N GLY A 51 -5.36 20.72 6.31
CA GLY A 51 -6.44 19.79 5.95
C GLY A 51 -6.63 19.67 4.43
N LEU A 52 -6.57 20.78 3.70
CA LEU A 52 -6.66 20.77 2.24
C LEU A 52 -5.49 20.03 1.58
N VAL A 53 -4.27 20.21 2.08
CA VAL A 53 -3.09 19.49 1.60
C VAL A 53 -3.25 17.98 1.84
N SER A 54 -3.67 17.58 3.02
CA SER A 54 -3.89 16.15 3.35
C SER A 54 -4.98 15.54 2.49
N MET A 55 -6.07 16.28 2.23
CA MET A 55 -7.15 15.84 1.34
C MET A 55 -6.66 15.62 -0.10
N THR A 56 -5.75 16.46 -0.59
CA THR A 56 -5.16 16.32 -1.94
C THR A 56 -4.39 14.99 -2.07
N GLY A 57 -3.62 14.60 -1.05
CA GLY A 57 -2.91 13.32 -1.03
C GLY A 57 -3.87 12.14 -1.16
N THR A 58 -4.92 12.10 -0.35
CA THR A 58 -5.96 11.07 -0.39
C THR A 58 -6.68 11.04 -1.74
N PHE A 59 -6.99 12.20 -2.32
CA PHE A 59 -7.62 12.29 -3.63
C PHE A 59 -6.72 11.68 -4.73
N ILE A 60 -5.45 12.03 -4.75
CA ILE A 60 -4.50 11.52 -5.75
C ILE A 60 -4.35 10.00 -5.60
N ASP A 61 -4.14 9.51 -4.39
CA ASP A 61 -3.97 8.07 -4.14
C ASP A 61 -5.22 7.27 -4.56
N THR A 62 -6.37 7.64 -4.05
CA THR A 62 -7.58 6.84 -4.20
C THR A 62 -8.30 7.08 -5.53
N ILE A 63 -8.48 8.34 -5.92
CA ILE A 63 -9.25 8.65 -7.14
C ILE A 63 -8.37 8.53 -8.39
N VAL A 64 -7.14 9.04 -8.36
CA VAL A 64 -6.30 9.01 -9.56
C VAL A 64 -5.57 7.67 -9.69
N ILE A 65 -4.73 7.31 -8.74
CA ILE A 65 -3.84 6.13 -8.87
C ILE A 65 -4.62 4.81 -8.85
N CYS A 66 -5.53 4.63 -7.90
CA CYS A 66 -6.32 3.39 -7.83
C CYS A 66 -7.24 3.23 -9.05
N THR A 67 -7.84 4.31 -9.56
CA THR A 67 -8.67 4.26 -10.77
C THR A 67 -7.84 3.90 -12.00
N LEU A 68 -6.67 4.51 -12.19
CA LEU A 68 -5.77 4.18 -13.29
C LEU A 68 -5.33 2.72 -13.25
N THR A 69 -4.95 2.22 -12.08
CA THR A 69 -4.56 0.83 -11.90
C THR A 69 -5.72 -0.12 -12.18
N GLY A 70 -6.89 0.16 -11.60
CA GLY A 70 -8.09 -0.65 -11.82
C GLY A 70 -8.53 -0.69 -13.27
N LEU A 71 -8.53 0.45 -13.95
CA LEU A 71 -8.86 0.53 -15.39
C LEU A 71 -7.83 -0.23 -16.24
N SER A 72 -6.54 -0.14 -15.92
CA SER A 72 -5.49 -0.89 -16.61
C SER A 72 -5.74 -2.39 -16.53
N ILE A 73 -6.09 -2.92 -15.35
CA ILE A 73 -6.39 -4.33 -15.13
C ILE A 73 -7.64 -4.77 -15.91
N VAL A 74 -8.71 -3.96 -15.88
CA VAL A 74 -9.96 -4.28 -16.55
C VAL A 74 -9.83 -4.23 -18.07
N LEU A 75 -9.22 -3.16 -18.60
CA LEU A 75 -9.08 -2.96 -20.06
C LEU A 75 -8.13 -3.97 -20.71
N THR A 76 -7.10 -4.41 -20.01
CA THR A 76 -6.18 -5.42 -20.52
C THR A 76 -6.69 -6.85 -20.37
N GLY A 77 -7.76 -7.06 -19.59
CA GLY A 77 -8.30 -8.39 -19.28
C GLY A 77 -7.42 -9.20 -18.33
N ALA A 78 -6.49 -8.56 -17.62
CA ALA A 78 -5.55 -9.23 -16.70
C ALA A 78 -6.26 -10.00 -15.57
N TRP A 79 -7.45 -9.56 -15.18
CA TRP A 79 -8.29 -10.21 -14.17
C TRP A 79 -8.84 -11.58 -14.57
N GLN A 80 -8.78 -11.92 -15.88
CA GLN A 80 -9.28 -13.20 -16.43
C GLN A 80 -8.18 -14.27 -16.55
N VAL A 81 -6.93 -13.90 -16.26
CA VAL A 81 -5.80 -14.80 -16.42
C VAL A 81 -5.65 -15.62 -15.14
N ASP A 82 -5.87 -16.92 -15.24
CA ASP A 82 -5.75 -17.83 -14.12
C ASP A 82 -4.28 -17.91 -13.60
N GLY A 83 -4.12 -18.00 -12.29
CA GLY A 83 -2.81 -18.12 -11.65
C GLY A 83 -2.06 -16.81 -11.45
N LEU A 84 -2.65 -15.65 -11.78
CA LEU A 84 -2.07 -14.34 -11.45
C LEU A 84 -2.71 -13.79 -10.18
N GLU A 85 -1.87 -13.44 -9.19
CA GLU A 85 -2.32 -12.83 -7.94
C GLU A 85 -1.50 -11.59 -7.61
N GLY A 86 -2.11 -10.67 -6.85
CA GLY A 86 -1.46 -9.48 -6.31
C GLY A 86 -0.74 -8.64 -7.37
N VAL A 87 0.56 -8.46 -7.20
CA VAL A 87 1.41 -7.63 -8.08
C VAL A 87 1.51 -8.21 -9.50
N ALA A 88 1.44 -9.53 -9.66
CA ALA A 88 1.56 -10.18 -10.96
C ALA A 88 0.43 -9.75 -11.93
N VAL A 89 -0.80 -9.56 -11.42
CA VAL A 89 -1.93 -9.03 -12.21
C VAL A 89 -1.62 -7.64 -12.75
N THR A 90 -1.11 -6.77 -11.90
CA THR A 90 -0.75 -5.39 -12.28
C THR A 90 0.40 -5.39 -13.27
N THR A 91 1.42 -6.22 -13.05
CA THR A 91 2.57 -6.35 -13.97
C THR A 91 2.11 -6.78 -15.35
N TYR A 92 1.27 -7.81 -15.43
CA TYR A 92 0.70 -8.27 -16.69
C TYR A 92 -0.12 -7.17 -17.39
N ALA A 93 -0.94 -6.44 -16.62
CA ALA A 93 -1.73 -5.34 -17.16
C ALA A 93 -0.85 -4.24 -17.77
N PHE A 94 0.22 -3.87 -17.10
CA PHE A 94 1.16 -2.85 -17.57
C PHE A 94 1.98 -3.34 -18.76
N GLN A 95 2.41 -4.61 -18.78
CA GLN A 95 3.09 -5.20 -19.93
C GLN A 95 2.24 -5.18 -21.21
N LYS A 96 0.93 -5.43 -21.07
CA LYS A 96 0.01 -5.48 -22.18
C LYS A 96 -0.54 -4.11 -22.59
N GLY A 97 -0.67 -3.19 -21.63
CA GLY A 97 -1.29 -1.88 -21.83
C GLY A 97 -0.33 -0.77 -22.26
N LEU A 98 0.95 -0.87 -21.92
CA LEU A 98 1.93 0.16 -22.27
C LEU A 98 2.52 -0.08 -23.67
N PRO A 99 2.83 1.00 -24.41
CA PRO A 99 3.44 0.93 -25.76
C PRO A 99 4.93 0.61 -25.71
N PHE A 100 5.42 -0.01 -24.64
CA PHE A 100 6.83 -0.37 -24.45
C PHE A 100 6.99 -1.89 -24.46
N PRO A 101 8.21 -2.40 -24.74
CA PRO A 101 8.51 -3.82 -24.54
C PRO A 101 8.15 -4.28 -23.12
N ALA A 102 7.68 -5.52 -23.00
CA ALA A 102 7.21 -6.07 -21.72
C ALA A 102 8.27 -5.97 -20.61
N GLU A 103 9.55 -6.13 -20.93
CA GLU A 103 10.67 -6.03 -20.01
C GLU A 103 10.82 -4.61 -19.44
N ILE A 104 10.69 -3.58 -20.28
CA ILE A 104 10.77 -2.18 -19.86
C ILE A 104 9.55 -1.83 -18.99
N SER A 105 8.37 -2.27 -19.36
CA SER A 105 7.15 -2.03 -18.58
C SER A 105 7.24 -2.65 -17.19
N SER A 106 7.75 -3.87 -17.08
CA SER A 106 7.99 -4.56 -15.82
C SER A 106 9.04 -3.85 -14.97
N PHE A 107 10.13 -3.42 -15.60
CA PHE A 107 11.20 -2.71 -14.89
C PHE A 107 10.71 -1.37 -14.30
N ILE A 108 9.94 -0.59 -15.08
CA ILE A 108 9.35 0.67 -14.60
C ILE A 108 8.43 0.39 -13.40
N LEU A 109 7.55 -0.60 -13.49
CA LEU A 109 6.66 -0.94 -12.40
C LEU A 109 7.42 -1.39 -11.15
N MET A 110 8.42 -2.25 -11.32
CA MET A 110 9.29 -2.70 -10.23
C MET A 110 9.99 -1.51 -9.55
N LEU A 111 10.51 -0.57 -10.34
CA LEU A 111 11.16 0.63 -9.81
C LEU A 111 10.17 1.49 -9.01
N CYS A 112 8.96 1.69 -9.52
CA CYS A 112 7.90 2.39 -8.80
C CYS A 112 7.55 1.71 -7.47
N LEU A 113 7.45 0.37 -7.46
CA LEU A 113 7.15 -0.41 -6.25
C LEU A 113 8.28 -0.30 -5.22
N VAL A 114 9.54 -0.31 -5.65
CA VAL A 114 10.70 -0.10 -4.76
C VAL A 114 10.64 1.28 -4.10
N PHE A 115 10.39 2.33 -4.88
CA PHE A 115 10.26 3.68 -4.31
C PHE A 115 9.06 3.79 -3.37
N PHE A 116 7.94 3.18 -3.72
CA PHE A 116 6.75 3.17 -2.87
C PHE A 116 7.01 2.45 -1.53
N ALA A 117 7.62 1.27 -1.58
CA ALA A 117 8.00 0.53 -0.38
C ALA A 117 9.00 1.33 0.49
N PHE A 118 9.99 1.94 -0.13
CA PHE A 118 10.99 2.75 0.56
C PHE A 118 10.36 3.95 1.29
N THR A 119 9.48 4.70 0.60
CA THR A 119 8.79 5.84 1.22
C THR A 119 7.87 5.41 2.36
N THR A 120 7.22 4.25 2.22
CA THR A 120 6.37 3.67 3.28
C THR A 120 7.20 3.31 4.52
N ILE A 121 8.35 2.66 4.33
CA ILE A 121 9.27 2.32 5.43
C ILE A 121 9.73 3.58 6.16
N LEU A 122 10.10 4.64 5.44
CA LEU A 122 10.51 5.91 6.04
C LEU A 122 9.36 6.59 6.80
N GLY A 123 8.15 6.55 6.27
CA GLY A 123 6.96 7.12 6.92
C GLY A 123 6.66 6.43 8.25
N TRP A 124 6.65 5.11 8.26
CA TRP A 124 6.39 4.33 9.48
C TRP A 124 7.51 4.46 10.52
N ASP A 125 8.78 4.57 10.09
CA ASP A 125 9.89 4.87 10.99
C ASP A 125 9.68 6.21 11.68
N TYR A 126 9.34 7.24 10.91
CA TYR A 126 9.07 8.58 11.45
C TYR A 126 7.93 8.57 12.48
N TYR A 127 6.80 7.89 12.18
CA TYR A 127 5.68 7.80 13.12
C TYR A 127 6.09 7.12 14.42
N SER A 128 6.80 6.02 14.31
CA SER A 128 7.26 5.24 15.45
C SER A 128 8.26 6.02 16.31
N GLU A 129 9.20 6.73 15.68
CA GLU A 129 10.16 7.59 16.41
C GLU A 129 9.46 8.71 17.19
N ARG A 130 8.45 9.37 16.57
CA ARG A 130 7.67 10.42 17.26
C ARG A 130 6.89 9.87 18.45
N CYS A 131 6.28 8.70 18.31
CA CYS A 131 5.60 8.03 19.41
C CYS A 131 6.56 7.67 20.55
N LEU A 132 7.72 7.12 20.22
CA LEU A 132 8.72 6.74 21.23
C LEU A 132 9.33 7.97 21.91
N GLU A 133 9.58 9.04 21.17
CA GLU A 133 10.07 10.30 21.74
C GLU A 133 9.09 10.84 22.78
N TYR A 134 7.79 10.82 22.45
CA TYR A 134 6.73 11.22 23.37
C TYR A 134 6.70 10.34 24.64
N LEU A 135 6.72 9.03 24.48
CA LEU A 135 6.66 8.06 25.59
C LEU A 135 7.91 8.11 26.48
N SER A 136 9.09 8.39 25.90
CA SER A 136 10.36 8.47 26.63
C SER A 136 10.64 9.84 27.25
N GLY A 137 9.69 10.77 27.17
CA GLY A 137 9.87 12.13 27.72
C GLY A 137 10.97 12.94 27.01
N GLY A 138 11.19 12.70 25.71
CA GLY A 138 12.17 13.42 24.89
C GLY A 138 13.59 12.85 24.94
N ASN A 139 13.78 11.63 25.47
CA ASN A 139 15.11 11.04 25.58
C ASN A 139 15.60 10.46 24.24
N MET A 140 16.43 11.21 23.54
CA MET A 140 16.98 10.86 22.23
C MET A 140 17.83 9.57 22.20
N LYS A 141 18.29 9.07 23.35
CA LYS A 141 19.03 7.80 23.39
C LYS A 141 18.14 6.62 23.07
N HIS A 142 16.92 6.60 23.58
CA HIS A 142 15.95 5.55 23.29
C HIS A 142 15.53 5.56 21.81
N VAL A 143 15.34 6.74 21.22
CA VAL A 143 15.02 6.88 19.79
C VAL A 143 16.15 6.33 18.91
N LYS A 144 17.42 6.60 19.24
CA LYS A 144 18.57 6.06 18.49
C LYS A 144 18.65 4.53 18.56
N ILE A 145 18.42 3.94 19.73
CA ILE A 145 18.40 2.48 19.89
C ILE A 145 17.27 1.88 19.07
N TYR A 146 16.08 2.47 19.15
CA TYR A 146 14.92 2.03 18.39
C TYR A 146 15.17 2.05 16.87
N ARG A 147 15.78 3.10 16.34
CA ARG A 147 16.13 3.21 14.91
C ARG A 147 16.98 2.04 14.43
N TRP A 148 17.97 1.62 15.22
CA TRP A 148 18.77 0.44 14.88
C TRP A 148 17.96 -0.84 14.91
N ILE A 149 17.07 -1.01 15.87
CA ILE A 149 16.16 -2.16 15.95
C ILE A 149 15.23 -2.18 14.75
N TYR A 150 14.68 -1.01 14.37
CA TYR A 150 13.79 -0.87 13.22
C TYR A 150 14.50 -1.23 11.91
N ILE A 151 15.72 -0.73 11.68
CA ILE A 151 16.53 -1.09 10.51
C ILE A 151 16.76 -2.61 10.45
N LEU A 152 17.13 -3.24 11.56
CA LEU A 152 17.27 -4.69 11.61
C LEU A 152 15.97 -5.42 11.30
N ALA A 153 14.84 -4.96 11.84
CA ALA A 153 13.54 -5.55 11.58
C ALA A 153 13.13 -5.44 10.10
N VAL A 154 13.40 -4.29 9.47
CA VAL A 154 13.15 -4.10 8.02
C VAL A 154 14.02 -5.04 7.18
N PHE A 155 15.24 -5.34 7.60
CA PHE A 155 16.11 -6.27 6.90
C PHE A 155 15.69 -7.74 7.08
N ILE A 156 15.29 -8.11 8.29
CA ILE A 156 14.92 -9.49 8.65
C ILE A 156 13.51 -9.85 8.16
N GLY A 157 12.58 -8.89 8.15
CA GLY A 157 11.18 -9.12 7.80
C GLY A 157 10.99 -9.82 6.43
N PRO A 158 11.55 -9.30 5.34
CA PRO A 158 11.46 -9.95 4.03
C PRO A 158 12.11 -11.34 3.99
N CYS A 159 13.21 -11.55 4.72
CA CYS A 159 13.86 -12.86 4.81
C CYS A 159 12.98 -13.89 5.51
N LEU A 160 12.27 -13.49 6.58
CA LEU A 160 11.36 -14.37 7.31
C LEU A 160 10.12 -14.72 6.47
N LEU A 161 9.53 -13.75 5.78
CA LEU A 161 8.38 -13.98 4.90
C LEU A 161 8.75 -14.94 3.77
N TYR A 162 9.89 -14.70 3.11
CA TYR A 162 10.36 -15.58 2.04
C TYR A 162 10.60 -17.03 2.51
N THR A 163 11.09 -17.22 3.74
CA THR A 163 11.31 -18.54 4.33
C THR A 163 9.98 -19.23 4.71
N SER A 164 8.98 -18.44 5.13
CA SER A 164 7.65 -18.96 5.46
C SER A 164 6.91 -19.43 4.20
N ASP A 165 6.90 -18.60 3.15
CA ASP A 165 6.28 -18.96 1.87
C ASP A 165 6.93 -20.20 1.25
N ALA A 166 8.27 -20.30 1.31
CA ALA A 166 8.99 -21.48 0.85
C ALA A 166 8.73 -22.74 1.69
N ALA A 167 8.41 -22.58 2.98
CA ALA A 167 8.05 -23.71 3.85
C ALA A 167 6.61 -24.19 3.59
N ASP A 168 5.69 -23.28 3.30
CA ASP A 168 4.30 -23.62 2.96
C ASP A 168 4.23 -24.34 1.61
N ASP A 169 5.04 -23.95 0.62
CA ASP A 169 5.16 -24.63 -0.67
C ASP A 169 5.75 -26.06 -0.56
N LEU A 170 6.49 -26.36 0.53
CA LEU A 170 7.06 -27.70 0.77
C LEU A 170 6.11 -28.63 1.54
N ILE A 171 5.08 -28.09 2.18
CA ILE A 171 4.13 -28.86 3.02
C ILE A 171 2.79 -29.08 2.28
N GLY A 172 2.48 -28.31 1.23
CA GLY A 172 1.29 -28.43 0.38
C GLY A 172 1.52 -29.29 -0.82
#